data_c84dc6a97fa108d1ca715827d13baf14
#
_entry.id   c84dc6a97fa108d1ca715827d13baf14
#
_cell.length_a   1.000
_cell.length_b   1.000
_cell.length_c   1.000
_cell.angle_alpha   90.00
_cell.angle_beta   90.00
_cell.angle_gamma   90.00
#
_symmetry.space_group_name_H-M   'P 1'
#
loop_
_entity.id
_entity.type
_entity.pdbx_description
1 polymer ?
#
loop_
_entity_poly.entity_id
_entity_poly.type
_entity_poly.pdbx_seq_one_letter_code
_entity_poly.pdbx_strand_id
1 'polypeptide(L)'
;MIYLDYQATTPLAPEARDAMLRWLDGPGGTGFGNPHSAHRMGRQAKAAIELARDQVAALFPPNGRVIFTGGATEALNLAIRGSGRGGTVSYSAIEHSAVGDTAQDAGKSHVLNVANTGQCNTKQDLPADTRLVCVMQVNNEIGTIQPTIEWHRKAKGAGALFLCDAVQAYGRIELTGADMIAISAHKFHGPKGVGALWLRGGLDLHEVQTGGGQEFGLRSGTLSPALIAGMGAAAAEAKDRMEQDR
;
A
#
# COMPACT_ATOMS: atom_id res chain seq x y z
N MET A 1 -25.02 18.00 -6.35
CA MET A 1 -24.33 17.73 -5.05
C MET A 1 -22.84 17.98 -5.27
N ILE A 2 -22.19 18.75 -4.40
CA ILE A 2 -20.73 18.96 -4.45
C ILE A 2 -20.13 18.00 -3.40
N TYR A 3 -19.24 17.09 -3.83
CA TYR A 3 -18.53 16.17 -2.96
C TYR A 3 -17.10 16.67 -2.73
N LEU A 4 -16.72 16.94 -1.47
CA LEU A 4 -15.42 17.51 -1.09
C LEU A 4 -14.58 16.59 -0.20
N ASP A 5 -15.06 15.38 0.11
CA ASP A 5 -14.39 14.43 1.03
C ASP A 5 -13.52 13.42 0.27
N TYR A 6 -12.65 13.91 -0.62
CA TYR A 6 -11.75 13.06 -1.44
C TYR A 6 -10.69 12.35 -0.61
N GLN A 7 -10.42 12.81 0.60
CA GLN A 7 -9.50 12.14 1.51
C GLN A 7 -10.10 10.87 2.13
N ALA A 8 -11.41 10.81 2.31
CA ALA A 8 -12.08 9.60 2.78
C ALA A 8 -12.20 8.54 1.68
N THR A 9 -12.60 8.94 0.47
CA THR A 9 -12.67 8.08 -0.73
C THR A 9 -12.83 8.94 -1.98
N THR A 10 -12.42 8.41 -3.13
CA THR A 10 -12.64 9.08 -4.42
C THR A 10 -13.72 8.36 -5.23
N PRO A 11 -14.44 9.06 -6.14
CA PRO A 11 -15.25 8.40 -7.15
C PRO A 11 -14.41 7.45 -8.00
N LEU A 12 -15.00 6.32 -8.40
CA LEU A 12 -14.34 5.37 -9.30
C LEU A 12 -14.16 5.99 -10.68
N ALA A 13 -12.93 5.97 -11.23
CA ALA A 13 -12.65 6.44 -12.58
C ALA A 13 -13.37 5.58 -13.63
N PRO A 14 -13.82 6.18 -14.74
CA PRO A 14 -14.42 5.43 -15.85
C PRO A 14 -13.50 4.31 -16.36
N GLU A 15 -12.22 4.57 -16.52
CA GLU A 15 -11.19 3.63 -16.97
C GLU A 15 -11.06 2.45 -16.01
N ALA A 16 -11.08 2.71 -14.71
CA ALA A 16 -11.06 1.67 -13.69
C ALA A 16 -12.32 0.80 -13.74
N ARG A 17 -13.51 1.43 -13.86
CA ARG A 17 -14.78 0.70 -14.01
C ARG A 17 -14.75 -0.20 -15.25
N ASP A 18 -14.35 0.32 -16.39
CA ASP A 18 -14.36 -0.41 -17.65
C ASP A 18 -13.36 -1.57 -17.65
N ALA A 19 -12.19 -1.40 -17.02
CA ALA A 19 -11.25 -2.48 -16.77
C ALA A 19 -11.82 -3.58 -15.87
N MET A 20 -12.65 -3.23 -14.90
CA MET A 20 -13.30 -4.18 -14.00
C MET A 20 -14.39 -5.00 -14.70
N LEU A 21 -15.23 -4.37 -15.53
CA LEU A 21 -16.41 -4.99 -16.14
C LEU A 21 -16.08 -6.26 -16.88
N ARG A 22 -14.95 -6.31 -17.57
CA ARG A 22 -14.47 -7.50 -18.30
C ARG A 22 -14.34 -8.75 -17.40
N TRP A 23 -14.09 -8.57 -16.11
CA TRP A 23 -13.86 -9.66 -15.14
C TRP A 23 -15.09 -9.97 -14.28
N LEU A 24 -16.20 -9.30 -14.54
CA LEU A 24 -17.50 -9.49 -13.88
C LEU A 24 -18.52 -10.15 -14.79
N ASP A 25 -18.04 -10.74 -15.90
CA ASP A 25 -18.88 -11.44 -16.87
C ASP A 25 -19.62 -12.63 -16.22
N GLY A 26 -20.86 -12.82 -16.67
CA GLY A 26 -21.66 -13.99 -16.34
C GLY A 26 -21.19 -15.25 -17.08
N PRO A 27 -22.02 -16.33 -17.10
CA PRO A 27 -21.66 -17.63 -17.66
C PRO A 27 -21.29 -17.63 -19.15
N GLY A 28 -21.71 -16.61 -19.92
CA GLY A 28 -21.36 -16.44 -21.33
C GLY A 28 -20.02 -15.77 -21.59
N GLY A 29 -19.37 -15.24 -20.54
CA GLY A 29 -18.06 -14.59 -20.65
C GLY A 29 -16.88 -15.50 -20.35
N THR A 30 -15.70 -14.93 -20.33
CA THR A 30 -14.45 -15.65 -20.02
C THR A 30 -13.73 -15.07 -18.78
N GLY A 31 -14.27 -14.02 -18.18
CA GLY A 31 -13.67 -13.27 -17.07
C GLY A 31 -13.72 -13.96 -15.71
N PHE A 32 -14.47 -15.04 -15.55
CA PHE A 32 -14.65 -15.75 -14.28
C PHE A 32 -13.49 -16.67 -13.87
N GLY A 33 -12.43 -16.77 -14.70
CA GLY A 33 -11.33 -17.72 -14.45
C GLY A 33 -10.55 -17.44 -13.18
N ASN A 34 -10.28 -18.50 -12.38
CA ASN A 34 -9.36 -18.39 -11.26
C ASN A 34 -7.93 -18.19 -11.77
N PRO A 35 -7.21 -17.12 -11.38
CA PRO A 35 -5.86 -16.80 -11.88
C PRO A 35 -4.80 -17.86 -11.57
N HIS A 36 -5.06 -18.77 -10.63
CA HIS A 36 -4.17 -19.88 -10.30
C HIS A 36 -4.46 -21.19 -11.07
N SER A 37 -5.52 -21.20 -11.90
CA SER A 37 -5.84 -22.37 -12.73
C SER A 37 -4.99 -22.40 -13.98
N ALA A 38 -4.56 -23.62 -14.38
CA ALA A 38 -3.71 -23.83 -15.56
C ALA A 38 -4.45 -23.71 -16.90
N HIS A 39 -5.78 -23.68 -16.93
CA HIS A 39 -6.57 -23.56 -18.15
C HIS A 39 -6.58 -22.12 -18.72
N ARG A 40 -7.08 -21.97 -19.95
CA ARG A 40 -7.05 -20.70 -20.69
C ARG A 40 -7.59 -19.51 -19.91
N MET A 41 -8.76 -19.64 -19.27
CA MET A 41 -9.38 -18.53 -18.54
C MET A 41 -8.55 -18.12 -17.30
N GLY A 42 -7.96 -19.11 -16.61
CA GLY A 42 -7.04 -18.81 -15.50
C GLY A 42 -5.80 -18.04 -15.94
N ARG A 43 -5.20 -18.46 -17.07
CA ARG A 43 -4.03 -17.72 -17.62
C ARG A 43 -4.38 -16.32 -18.07
N GLN A 44 -5.58 -16.08 -18.61
CA GLN A 44 -6.05 -14.73 -18.97
C GLN A 44 -6.21 -13.86 -17.74
N ALA A 45 -6.83 -14.37 -16.68
CA ALA A 45 -6.97 -13.67 -15.40
C ALA A 45 -5.60 -13.33 -14.77
N LYS A 46 -4.66 -14.29 -14.80
CA LYS A 46 -3.30 -14.07 -14.32
C LYS A 46 -2.57 -12.99 -15.13
N ALA A 47 -2.67 -13.00 -16.44
CA ALA A 47 -2.05 -12.00 -17.29
C ALA A 47 -2.57 -10.58 -17.01
N ALA A 48 -3.89 -10.44 -16.75
CA ALA A 48 -4.46 -9.16 -16.36
C ALA A 48 -3.97 -8.67 -14.99
N ILE A 49 -3.80 -9.58 -14.03
CA ILE A 49 -3.24 -9.25 -12.72
C ILE A 49 -1.79 -8.76 -12.85
N GLU A 50 -0.97 -9.45 -13.66
CA GLU A 50 0.43 -9.02 -13.84
C GLU A 50 0.54 -7.69 -14.60
N LEU A 51 -0.30 -7.45 -15.63
CA LEU A 51 -0.39 -6.13 -16.27
C LEU A 51 -0.74 -5.02 -15.27
N ALA A 52 -1.74 -5.26 -14.42
CA ALA A 52 -2.12 -4.31 -13.39
C ALA A 52 -1.00 -4.12 -12.35
N ARG A 53 -0.24 -5.18 -12.03
CA ARG A 53 0.92 -5.10 -11.14
C ARG A 53 1.99 -4.16 -11.71
N ASP A 54 2.29 -4.26 -13.01
CA ASP A 54 3.23 -3.37 -13.68
C ASP A 54 2.73 -1.92 -13.68
N GLN A 55 1.44 -1.70 -13.94
CA GLN A 55 0.83 -0.36 -13.90
C GLN A 55 0.93 0.26 -12.50
N VAL A 56 0.61 -0.51 -11.46
CA VAL A 56 0.74 -0.06 -10.06
C VAL A 56 2.21 0.15 -9.69
N ALA A 57 3.12 -0.72 -10.13
CA ALA A 57 4.54 -0.60 -9.85
C ALA A 57 5.18 0.65 -10.47
N ALA A 58 4.62 1.18 -11.56
CA ALA A 58 5.18 2.32 -12.30
C ALA A 58 5.24 3.64 -11.53
N LEU A 59 4.52 3.75 -10.41
CA LEU A 59 4.53 4.91 -9.51
C LEU A 59 5.30 4.66 -8.20
N PHE A 60 5.85 3.46 -8.01
CA PHE A 60 6.72 3.15 -6.88
C PHE A 60 8.20 3.37 -7.21
N PRO A 61 9.07 3.48 -6.20
CA PRO A 61 10.50 3.43 -6.42
C PRO A 61 10.92 2.15 -7.18
N PRO A 62 11.97 2.20 -7.99
CA PRO A 62 12.44 1.03 -8.73
C PRO A 62 13.00 -0.07 -7.80
N ASN A 63 13.19 -1.27 -8.35
CA ASN A 63 13.80 -2.41 -7.67
C ASN A 63 13.02 -2.92 -6.45
N GLY A 64 11.70 -3.00 -6.59
CA GLY A 64 10.81 -3.60 -5.58
C GLY A 64 9.74 -4.48 -6.22
N ARG A 65 8.90 -5.05 -5.38
CA ARG A 65 7.75 -5.86 -5.80
C ARG A 65 6.46 -5.38 -5.15
N VAL A 66 5.37 -5.46 -5.87
CA VAL A 66 4.01 -5.13 -5.40
C VAL A 66 3.33 -6.41 -4.94
N ILE A 67 2.72 -6.38 -3.76
CA ILE A 67 1.88 -7.45 -3.17
C ILE A 67 0.47 -6.90 -3.08
N PHE A 68 -0.50 -7.48 -3.76
CA PHE A 68 -1.89 -7.07 -3.67
C PHE A 68 -2.54 -7.51 -2.36
N THR A 69 -3.33 -6.63 -1.80
CA THR A 69 -4.06 -6.82 -0.53
C THR A 69 -5.50 -6.37 -0.67
N GLY A 70 -6.34 -6.60 0.34
CA GLY A 70 -7.71 -6.11 0.37
C GLY A 70 -7.85 -4.59 0.64
N GLY A 71 -6.74 -3.90 0.87
CA GLY A 71 -6.67 -2.46 1.15
C GLY A 71 -5.43 -2.11 1.95
N ALA A 72 -5.21 -0.81 2.20
CA ALA A 72 -4.04 -0.36 2.96
C ALA A 72 -4.01 -0.91 4.40
N THR A 73 -5.15 -1.07 5.05
CA THR A 73 -5.21 -1.67 6.39
C THR A 73 -4.59 -3.06 6.43
N GLU A 74 -4.89 -3.91 5.44
CA GLU A 74 -4.27 -5.24 5.32
C GLU A 74 -2.77 -5.11 4.98
N ALA A 75 -2.38 -4.21 4.07
CA ALA A 75 -1.00 -3.96 3.70
C ALA A 75 -0.14 -3.53 4.91
N LEU A 76 -0.65 -2.60 5.73
CA LEU A 76 0.00 -2.12 6.94
C LEU A 76 0.11 -3.24 8.00
N ASN A 77 -0.94 -4.04 8.20
CA ASN A 77 -0.90 -5.21 9.08
C ASN A 77 0.14 -6.24 8.60
N LEU A 78 0.19 -6.53 7.29
CA LEU A 78 1.18 -7.44 6.72
C LEU A 78 2.60 -6.91 6.95
N ALA A 79 2.85 -5.62 6.72
CA ALA A 79 4.15 -5.00 6.92
C ALA A 79 4.58 -5.03 8.38
N ILE A 80 3.74 -4.60 9.31
CA ILE A 80 4.07 -4.48 10.74
C ILE A 80 4.24 -5.85 11.39
N ARG A 81 3.33 -6.79 11.13
CA ARG A 81 3.38 -8.14 11.71
C ARG A 81 4.41 -9.02 11.00
N GLY A 82 4.52 -8.88 9.67
CA GLY A 82 5.42 -9.68 8.85
C GLY A 82 6.90 -9.26 8.95
N SER A 83 7.21 -8.04 9.39
CA SER A 83 8.59 -7.57 9.54
C SER A 83 9.36 -8.19 10.72
N GLY A 84 8.77 -9.14 11.45
CA GLY A 84 9.42 -9.89 12.52
C GLY A 84 8.73 -9.76 13.87
N ARG A 85 9.21 -10.52 14.82
CA ARG A 85 8.76 -10.52 16.22
C ARG A 85 9.86 -9.96 17.13
N GLY A 86 9.45 -9.37 18.24
CA GLY A 86 10.36 -8.70 19.18
C GLY A 86 10.79 -7.31 18.68
N GLY A 87 11.44 -6.54 19.54
CA GLY A 87 11.79 -5.14 19.26
C GLY A 87 10.59 -4.20 19.26
N THR A 88 10.91 -2.91 19.19
CA THR A 88 9.92 -1.82 19.25
C THR A 88 9.48 -1.39 17.85
N VAL A 89 8.17 -1.18 17.65
CA VAL A 89 7.61 -0.48 16.49
C VAL A 89 7.42 0.98 16.88
N SER A 90 8.19 1.87 16.27
CA SER A 90 8.07 3.32 16.46
C SER A 90 7.19 3.90 15.36
N TYR A 91 6.16 4.68 15.71
CA TYR A 91 5.24 5.26 14.73
C TYR A 91 4.86 6.69 15.08
N SER A 92 4.57 7.50 14.06
CA SER A 92 4.17 8.89 14.23
C SER A 92 2.81 8.99 14.94
N ALA A 93 2.66 9.96 15.87
CA ALA A 93 1.41 10.21 16.61
C ALA A 93 0.22 10.54 15.70
N ILE A 94 0.46 10.89 14.44
CA ILE A 94 -0.59 11.23 13.46
C ILE A 94 -0.80 10.13 12.40
N GLU A 95 -0.30 8.91 12.65
CA GLU A 95 -0.60 7.78 11.76
C GLU A 95 -2.09 7.44 11.76
N HIS A 96 -2.52 6.84 10.67
CA HIS A 96 -3.83 6.20 10.62
C HIS A 96 -3.91 5.09 11.68
N SER A 97 -5.10 4.88 12.29
CA SER A 97 -5.34 3.85 13.31
C SER A 97 -4.84 2.45 12.90
N ALA A 98 -4.90 2.12 11.61
CA ALA A 98 -4.36 0.85 11.09
C ALA A 98 -2.86 0.66 11.37
N VAL A 99 -2.09 1.72 11.57
CA VAL A 99 -0.68 1.65 12.00
C VAL A 99 -0.60 1.59 13.51
N GLY A 100 -1.23 2.55 14.22
CA GLY A 100 -1.14 2.67 15.67
C GLY A 100 -1.66 1.43 16.39
N ASP A 101 -2.88 0.99 16.07
CA ASP A 101 -3.51 -0.17 16.70
C ASP A 101 -2.72 -1.47 16.40
N THR A 102 -2.26 -1.62 15.13
CA THR A 102 -1.45 -2.79 14.75
C THR A 102 -0.10 -2.80 15.46
N ALA A 103 0.55 -1.65 15.61
CA ALA A 103 1.83 -1.55 16.31
C ALA A 103 1.70 -1.91 17.78
N GLN A 104 0.64 -1.46 18.45
CA GLN A 104 0.35 -1.78 19.86
C GLN A 104 0.04 -3.26 20.04
N ASP A 105 -0.77 -3.85 19.15
CA ASP A 105 -1.14 -5.26 19.22
C ASP A 105 0.04 -6.21 18.84
N ALA A 106 0.97 -5.73 18.02
CA ALA A 106 2.18 -6.48 17.66
C ALA A 106 3.24 -6.54 18.76
N GLY A 107 3.08 -5.83 19.87
CA GLY A 107 3.97 -5.86 21.04
C GLY A 107 4.48 -4.50 21.49
N LYS A 108 5.79 -4.35 21.69
CA LYS A 108 6.35 -3.07 22.12
C LYS A 108 6.16 -2.00 21.06
N SER A 109 5.59 -0.87 21.44
CA SER A 109 5.39 0.27 20.55
C SER A 109 5.89 1.57 21.18
N HIS A 110 6.31 2.52 20.33
CA HIS A 110 6.77 3.84 20.74
C HIS A 110 6.17 4.90 19.82
N VAL A 111 5.53 5.91 20.42
CA VAL A 111 4.90 7.01 19.68
C VAL A 111 5.92 8.11 19.45
N LEU A 112 6.11 8.48 18.19
CA LEU A 112 6.96 9.58 17.77
C LEU A 112 6.16 10.89 17.82
N ASN A 113 6.68 11.88 18.54
CA ASN A 113 6.03 13.16 18.72
C ASN A 113 5.95 13.97 17.42
N VAL A 114 4.88 14.74 17.31
CA VAL A 114 4.60 15.64 16.20
C VAL A 114 4.71 17.09 16.69
N ALA A 115 5.34 17.95 15.93
CA ALA A 115 5.45 19.37 16.21
C ALA A 115 4.12 20.08 15.97
N ASN A 116 3.98 21.31 16.44
CA ASN A 116 2.80 22.15 16.21
C ASN A 116 2.52 22.44 14.72
N THR A 117 3.51 22.21 13.86
CA THR A 117 3.37 22.28 12.40
C THR A 117 2.66 21.06 11.80
N GLY A 118 2.35 20.03 12.59
CA GLY A 118 1.82 18.75 12.12
C GLY A 118 2.87 17.82 11.51
N GLN A 119 4.17 18.14 11.64
CA GLN A 119 5.25 17.29 11.14
C GLN A 119 5.85 16.44 12.27
N CYS A 120 6.14 15.17 11.96
CA CYS A 120 6.83 14.26 12.88
C CYS A 120 8.26 14.75 13.12
N ASN A 121 8.60 15.03 14.38
CA ASN A 121 9.87 15.64 14.77
C ASN A 121 11.04 14.66 14.60
N THR A 122 11.92 14.91 13.65
CA THR A 122 13.08 14.05 13.34
C THR A 122 14.22 14.14 14.36
N LYS A 123 14.19 15.11 15.29
CA LYS A 123 15.25 15.29 16.30
C LYS A 123 15.10 14.37 17.52
N GLN A 124 13.93 13.72 17.69
CA GLN A 124 13.72 12.76 18.79
C GLN A 124 14.46 11.45 18.56
N ASP A 125 14.87 10.78 19.62
CA ASP A 125 15.57 9.52 19.54
C ASP A 125 14.61 8.33 19.34
N LEU A 126 15.13 7.26 18.76
CA LEU A 126 14.47 5.97 18.67
C LEU A 126 14.89 5.09 19.84
N PRO A 127 13.99 4.26 20.42
CA PRO A 127 14.38 3.19 21.33
C PRO A 127 15.49 2.31 20.72
N ALA A 128 16.44 1.89 21.54
CA ALA A 128 17.59 1.12 21.07
C ALA A 128 17.21 -0.22 20.41
N ASP A 129 16.06 -0.78 20.77
CA ASP A 129 15.53 -2.03 20.22
C ASP A 129 14.48 -1.77 19.11
N THR A 130 14.46 -0.58 18.48
CA THR A 130 13.54 -0.28 17.38
C THR A 130 13.83 -1.19 16.18
N ARG A 131 12.84 -1.97 15.75
CA ARG A 131 12.91 -2.83 14.56
C ARG A 131 12.22 -2.26 13.34
N LEU A 132 11.24 -1.39 13.55
CA LEU A 132 10.42 -0.79 12.50
C LEU A 132 10.08 0.65 12.88
N VAL A 133 10.20 1.55 11.91
CA VAL A 133 9.71 2.93 12.00
C VAL A 133 8.61 3.13 10.98
N CYS A 134 7.45 3.65 11.40
CA CYS A 134 6.29 3.93 10.55
C CYS A 134 6.02 5.42 10.54
N VAL A 135 6.12 6.05 9.37
CA VAL A 135 5.74 7.46 9.17
C VAL A 135 5.05 7.60 7.82
N MET A 136 3.80 8.07 7.85
CA MET A 136 3.04 8.33 6.63
C MET A 136 3.67 9.45 5.80
N GLN A 137 3.46 9.44 4.48
CA GLN A 137 4.02 10.51 3.65
C GLN A 137 3.16 11.77 3.65
N VAL A 138 1.84 11.61 3.63
CA VAL A 138 0.87 12.72 3.70
C VAL A 138 -0.22 12.35 4.69
N ASN A 139 -0.48 13.23 5.64
CA ASN A 139 -1.54 13.00 6.63
C ASN A 139 -2.94 13.17 6.00
N ASN A 140 -3.82 12.24 6.31
CA ASN A 140 -5.17 12.17 5.75
C ASN A 140 -6.15 13.20 6.34
N GLU A 141 -5.83 13.87 7.45
CA GLU A 141 -6.71 14.82 8.12
C GLU A 141 -6.29 16.27 7.90
N ILE A 142 -5.01 16.54 8.10
CA ILE A 142 -4.47 17.90 8.04
C ILE A 142 -3.63 18.18 6.79
N GLY A 143 -3.40 17.17 5.93
CA GLY A 143 -2.71 17.31 4.64
C GLY A 143 -1.20 17.59 4.73
N THR A 144 -0.61 17.49 5.93
CA THR A 144 0.83 17.76 6.11
C THR A 144 1.70 16.70 5.44
N ILE A 145 2.71 17.15 4.70
CA ILE A 145 3.74 16.28 4.12
C ILE A 145 4.81 16.03 5.18
N GLN A 146 5.11 14.76 5.42
CA GLN A 146 6.04 14.33 6.46
C GLN A 146 7.48 14.21 5.95
N PRO A 147 8.51 14.39 6.82
CA PRO A 147 9.92 14.28 6.46
C PRO A 147 10.37 12.82 6.37
N THR A 148 9.77 12.06 5.46
CA THR A 148 9.97 10.60 5.32
C THR A 148 11.39 10.22 4.90
N ILE A 149 12.08 11.06 4.13
CA ILE A 149 13.49 10.83 3.73
C ILE A 149 14.40 10.82 4.97
N GLU A 150 14.23 11.79 5.87
CA GLU A 150 14.98 11.89 7.11
C GLU A 150 14.67 10.72 8.04
N TRP A 151 13.39 10.35 8.15
CA TRP A 151 12.96 9.21 8.95
C TRP A 151 13.49 7.89 8.41
N HIS A 152 13.46 7.68 7.09
CA HIS A 152 14.06 6.48 6.48
C HIS A 152 15.57 6.39 6.78
N ARG A 153 16.29 7.52 6.62
CA ARG A 153 17.74 7.58 6.95
C ARG A 153 17.99 7.25 8.43
N LYS A 154 17.16 7.79 9.33
CA LYS A 154 17.26 7.53 10.78
C LYS A 154 16.95 6.08 11.14
N ALA A 155 15.90 5.49 10.57
CA ALA A 155 15.57 4.08 10.73
C ALA A 155 16.73 3.19 10.29
N LYS A 156 17.27 3.44 9.08
CA LYS A 156 18.44 2.72 8.55
C LYS A 156 19.68 2.84 9.45
N GLY A 157 19.94 4.03 9.99
CA GLY A 157 21.04 4.27 10.94
C GLY A 157 20.88 3.50 12.26
N ALA A 158 19.64 3.21 12.67
CA ALA A 158 19.30 2.41 13.83
C ALA A 158 19.22 0.89 13.53
N GLY A 159 19.46 0.46 12.29
CA GLY A 159 19.27 -0.93 11.87
C GLY A 159 17.81 -1.38 11.77
N ALA A 160 16.87 -0.43 11.77
CA ALA A 160 15.43 -0.66 11.67
C ALA A 160 14.93 -0.57 10.22
N LEU A 161 13.84 -1.26 9.92
CA LEU A 161 13.09 -1.08 8.66
C LEU A 161 12.25 0.20 8.73
N PHE A 162 11.91 0.73 7.54
CA PHE A 162 11.03 1.89 7.39
C PHE A 162 9.80 1.55 6.55
N LEU A 163 8.61 1.74 7.15
CA LEU A 163 7.31 1.61 6.51
C LEU A 163 6.71 2.99 6.28
N CYS A 164 6.33 3.27 5.04
CA CYS A 164 5.62 4.48 4.67
C CYS A 164 4.15 4.16 4.33
N ASP A 165 3.21 4.73 5.06
CA ASP A 165 1.83 4.83 4.59
C ASP A 165 1.75 5.94 3.54
N ALA A 166 1.62 5.55 2.27
CA ALA A 166 1.54 6.47 1.14
C ALA A 166 0.11 6.57 0.56
N VAL A 167 -0.90 6.19 1.32
CA VAL A 167 -2.31 6.15 0.89
C VAL A 167 -2.78 7.50 0.34
N GLN A 168 -2.35 8.61 0.92
CA GLN A 168 -2.71 9.95 0.46
C GLN A 168 -1.68 10.55 -0.53
N ALA A 169 -0.52 9.93 -0.71
CA ALA A 169 0.56 10.42 -1.57
C ALA A 169 0.53 9.78 -2.97
N TYR A 170 0.21 8.47 -3.06
CA TYR A 170 0.28 7.70 -4.29
C TYR A 170 -0.60 8.31 -5.40
N GLY A 171 0.01 8.52 -6.57
CA GLY A 171 -0.64 9.13 -7.73
C GLY A 171 -0.88 10.64 -7.61
N ARG A 172 -0.38 11.30 -6.56
CA ARG A 172 -0.52 12.75 -6.34
C ARG A 172 0.82 13.46 -6.24
N ILE A 173 1.75 12.86 -5.52
CA ILE A 173 3.13 13.35 -5.39
C ILE A 173 4.10 12.18 -5.56
N GLU A 174 5.35 12.50 -5.84
CA GLU A 174 6.41 11.49 -5.93
C GLU A 174 6.59 10.77 -4.59
N LEU A 175 6.66 9.43 -4.65
CA LEU A 175 6.88 8.62 -3.45
C LEU A 175 8.35 8.67 -3.04
N THR A 176 8.58 8.93 -1.77
CA THR A 176 9.93 8.85 -1.19
C THR A 176 10.35 7.39 -0.97
N GLY A 177 11.67 7.15 -1.05
CA GLY A 177 12.21 5.80 -0.82
C GLY A 177 11.91 5.30 0.60
N ALA A 178 11.51 4.04 0.68
CA ALA A 178 11.23 3.32 1.91
C ALA A 178 11.62 1.84 1.75
N ASP A 179 11.56 1.06 2.81
CA ASP A 179 11.67 -0.40 2.71
C ASP A 179 10.33 -1.03 2.35
N MET A 180 9.24 -0.43 2.81
CA MET A 180 7.86 -0.86 2.58
C MET A 180 6.96 0.35 2.36
N ILE A 181 6.03 0.27 1.40
CA ILE A 181 5.07 1.34 1.11
C ILE A 181 3.67 0.74 0.95
N ALA A 182 2.71 1.25 1.71
CA ALA A 182 1.31 0.80 1.65
C ALA A 182 0.43 1.80 0.90
N ILE A 183 -0.49 1.30 0.07
CA ILE A 183 -1.47 2.10 -0.70
C ILE A 183 -2.85 1.45 -0.73
N SER A 184 -3.89 2.24 -1.03
CA SER A 184 -5.27 1.79 -1.21
C SER A 184 -5.90 2.40 -2.45
N ALA A 185 -6.46 1.55 -3.32
CA ALA A 185 -6.95 1.96 -4.64
C ALA A 185 -8.02 3.05 -4.60
N HIS A 186 -8.94 2.99 -3.63
CA HIS A 186 -10.05 3.95 -3.55
C HIS A 186 -9.65 5.38 -3.16
N LYS A 187 -8.37 5.64 -2.94
CA LYS A 187 -7.83 6.99 -2.67
C LYS A 187 -7.31 7.68 -3.93
N PHE A 188 -7.11 6.92 -5.01
CA PHE A 188 -6.67 7.43 -6.32
C PHE A 188 -7.59 6.95 -7.45
N HIS A 189 -8.91 7.02 -7.23
CA HIS A 189 -9.96 6.71 -8.20
C HIS A 189 -10.07 5.23 -8.62
N GLY A 190 -9.44 4.32 -7.87
CA GLY A 190 -9.61 2.88 -8.02
C GLY A 190 -10.78 2.34 -7.19
N PRO A 191 -11.05 1.02 -7.28
CA PRO A 191 -12.13 0.37 -6.53
C PRO A 191 -11.79 0.23 -5.04
N LYS A 192 -12.84 0.19 -4.20
CA LYS A 192 -12.73 -0.25 -2.79
C LYS A 192 -12.45 -1.75 -2.73
N GLY A 193 -11.84 -2.22 -1.65
CA GLY A 193 -11.60 -3.65 -1.43
C GLY A 193 -10.31 -4.16 -2.08
N VAL A 194 -9.43 -3.29 -2.54
CA VAL A 194 -8.08 -3.62 -3.01
C VAL A 194 -7.09 -2.53 -2.64
N GLY A 195 -5.88 -2.95 -2.31
CA GLY A 195 -4.72 -2.12 -2.05
C GLY A 195 -3.44 -2.88 -2.39
N ALA A 196 -2.31 -2.33 -2.02
CA ALA A 196 -1.04 -2.99 -2.22
C ALA A 196 -0.02 -2.61 -1.14
N LEU A 197 0.91 -3.54 -0.92
CA LEU A 197 2.16 -3.33 -0.23
C LEU A 197 3.30 -3.45 -1.24
N TRP A 198 4.09 -2.41 -1.39
CA TRP A 198 5.34 -2.48 -2.12
C TRP A 198 6.47 -2.84 -1.15
N LEU A 199 7.33 -3.77 -1.56
CA LEU A 199 8.51 -4.20 -0.81
C LEU A 199 9.77 -3.90 -1.63
N ARG A 200 10.75 -3.28 -1.00
CA ARG A 200 12.09 -3.09 -1.58
C ARG A 200 12.70 -4.44 -1.98
N GLY A 201 13.43 -4.47 -3.06
CA GLY A 201 14.13 -5.69 -3.51
C GLY A 201 15.07 -6.26 -2.44
N GLY A 202 15.03 -7.56 -2.29
CA GLY A 202 15.78 -8.30 -1.27
C GLY A 202 15.17 -8.25 0.15
N LEU A 203 14.07 -7.53 0.35
CA LEU A 203 13.31 -7.60 1.60
C LEU A 203 12.29 -8.73 1.53
N ASP A 204 12.24 -9.54 2.58
CA ASP A 204 11.23 -10.57 2.75
C ASP A 204 10.47 -10.37 4.06
N LEU A 205 9.22 -10.84 4.11
CA LEU A 205 8.34 -10.77 5.26
C LEU A 205 7.86 -12.17 5.64
N HIS A 206 7.52 -12.36 6.90
CA HIS A 206 6.74 -13.52 7.30
C HIS A 206 5.30 -13.35 6.83
N GLU A 207 4.71 -14.41 6.28
CA GLU A 207 3.28 -14.38 5.93
C GLU A 207 2.42 -14.20 7.20
N VAL A 208 1.38 -13.37 7.07
CA VAL A 208 0.40 -13.14 8.15
C VAL A 208 -0.88 -13.89 7.85
N GLN A 209 -1.29 -13.95 6.59
CA GLN A 209 -2.44 -14.69 6.13
C GLN A 209 -1.99 -15.94 5.38
N THR A 210 -2.02 -17.09 6.07
CA THR A 210 -1.61 -18.39 5.55
C THR A 210 -2.66 -19.01 4.64
N GLY A 211 -2.26 -19.94 3.75
CA GLY A 211 -3.17 -20.67 2.86
C GLY A 211 -2.51 -21.15 1.57
N GLY A 212 -3.06 -20.73 0.43
CA GLY A 212 -2.66 -21.24 -0.90
C GLY A 212 -1.36 -20.66 -1.48
N GLY A 213 -0.60 -19.86 -0.75
CA GLY A 213 0.71 -19.35 -1.17
C GLY A 213 0.69 -18.32 -2.30
N GLN A 214 -0.46 -17.63 -2.51
CA GLN A 214 -0.53 -16.54 -3.49
C GLN A 214 0.39 -15.38 -3.10
N GLU A 215 0.55 -14.42 -4.00
CA GLU A 215 1.41 -13.24 -3.77
C GLU A 215 2.79 -13.62 -3.21
N PHE A 216 3.47 -14.51 -3.92
CA PHE A 216 4.83 -14.98 -3.59
C PHE A 216 4.95 -15.68 -2.22
N GLY A 217 3.86 -16.25 -1.69
CA GLY A 217 3.81 -16.87 -0.37
C GLY A 217 3.68 -15.87 0.80
N LEU A 218 3.48 -14.60 0.51
CA LEU A 218 3.38 -13.55 1.53
C LEU A 218 1.94 -13.22 1.93
N ARG A 219 1.00 -13.44 1.02
CA ARG A 219 -0.41 -13.16 1.24
C ARG A 219 -1.29 -14.17 0.51
N SER A 220 -1.78 -15.14 1.22
CA SER A 220 -2.66 -16.18 0.68
C SER A 220 -4.08 -15.68 0.44
N GLY A 221 -4.76 -16.28 -0.53
CA GLY A 221 -6.14 -16.00 -0.92
C GLY A 221 -6.27 -15.69 -2.40
N THR A 222 -7.34 -16.20 -3.02
CA THR A 222 -7.60 -15.97 -4.44
C THR A 222 -7.70 -14.49 -4.75
N LEU A 223 -6.90 -14.04 -5.71
CA LEU A 223 -6.91 -12.65 -6.16
C LEU A 223 -8.15 -12.38 -7.01
N SER A 224 -8.69 -11.15 -6.89
CA SER A 224 -9.80 -10.66 -7.70
C SER A 224 -9.28 -9.98 -8.97
N PRO A 225 -9.41 -10.58 -10.17
CA PRO A 225 -8.96 -9.93 -11.40
C PRO A 225 -9.68 -8.60 -11.64
N ALA A 226 -10.98 -8.51 -11.28
CA ALA A 226 -11.76 -7.28 -11.45
C ALA A 226 -11.19 -6.11 -10.63
N LEU A 227 -11.01 -6.31 -9.32
CA LEU A 227 -10.53 -5.23 -8.45
C LEU A 227 -9.10 -4.82 -8.80
N ILE A 228 -8.25 -5.79 -9.11
CA ILE A 228 -6.84 -5.55 -9.43
C ILE A 228 -6.70 -4.85 -10.78
N ALA A 229 -7.45 -5.27 -11.81
CA ALA A 229 -7.46 -4.58 -13.11
C ALA A 229 -7.95 -3.13 -12.97
N GLY A 230 -9.00 -2.91 -12.17
CA GLY A 230 -9.48 -1.56 -11.86
C GLY A 230 -8.44 -0.71 -11.13
N MET A 231 -7.70 -1.29 -10.16
CA MET A 231 -6.60 -0.61 -9.49
C MET A 231 -5.47 -0.26 -10.45
N GLY A 232 -5.10 -1.17 -11.36
CA GLY A 232 -4.07 -0.94 -12.37
C GLY A 232 -4.44 0.20 -13.32
N ALA A 233 -5.67 0.20 -13.84
CA ALA A 233 -6.16 1.26 -14.71
C ALA A 233 -6.19 2.63 -14.00
N ALA A 234 -6.63 2.67 -12.74
CA ALA A 234 -6.58 3.89 -11.93
C ALA A 234 -5.14 4.37 -11.68
N ALA A 235 -4.19 3.47 -11.50
CA ALA A 235 -2.78 3.82 -11.34
C ALA A 235 -2.17 4.39 -12.63
N ALA A 236 -2.51 3.83 -13.78
CA ALA A 236 -2.09 4.36 -15.08
C ALA A 236 -2.62 5.79 -15.30
N GLU A 237 -3.91 6.00 -15.07
CA GLU A 237 -4.54 7.33 -15.15
C GLU A 237 -3.91 8.33 -14.18
N ALA A 238 -3.68 7.91 -12.92
CA ALA A 238 -3.03 8.77 -11.92
C ALA A 238 -1.61 9.17 -12.33
N LYS A 239 -0.87 8.28 -12.99
CA LYS A 239 0.47 8.59 -13.52
C LYS A 239 0.42 9.67 -14.61
N ASP A 240 -0.50 9.53 -15.55
CA ASP A 240 -0.64 10.47 -16.67
C ASP A 240 -1.10 11.86 -16.20
N ARG A 241 -1.91 11.91 -15.14
CA ARG A 241 -2.42 13.17 -14.55
C ARG A 241 -1.49 13.83 -13.56
N MET A 242 -0.55 13.10 -12.96
CA MET A 242 0.30 13.59 -11.89
C MET A 242 1.10 14.85 -12.26
N GLU A 243 1.45 15.03 -13.55
CA GLU A 243 2.10 16.22 -14.07
C GLU A 243 1.15 17.40 -14.27
N GLN A 244 -0.14 17.11 -14.51
CA GLN A 244 -1.18 18.12 -14.75
C GLN A 244 -1.80 18.64 -13.46
N ASP A 245 -1.81 17.81 -12.41
CA ASP A 245 -2.40 18.11 -11.10
C ASP A 245 -1.43 18.84 -10.14
N ARG A 246 -0.18 19.07 -10.58
CA ARG A 246 0.85 19.87 -9.87
C ARG A 246 0.69 21.37 -10.18
#